data_d071850d2db2deefb0209d6459a076f9
#
_entry.id   d071850d2db2deefb0209d6459a076f9
#
_cell.length_a   1.000
_cell.length_b   1.000
_cell.length_c   1.000
_cell.angle_alpha   90.00
_cell.angle_beta   90.00
_cell.angle_gamma   90.00
#
_symmetry.space_group_name_H-M   'P 1'
#
loop_
_entity.id
_entity.type
_entity.pdbx_description
1 polymer ?
#
loop_
_entity_poly.entity_id
_entity_poly.type
_entity_poly.pdbx_seq_one_letter_code
_entity_poly.pdbx_strand_id
1 'polypeptide(L)'
;MSDLADWKAPPFPPRKVLEGHYCRLEPLDVAKHGAEIAAAFAGAGSVWTYLPAYAPKDRAEYEALLDSMVKNKDICPFAVIDKADNKAKGHLWLMEIRPAHGVFEVGFITYSPPLQRTRAATEAIYLTGDYGFGLGYRRFEWKCNNRNEPSKRAALRYGFKHEGLFRQHQVVKGENRDTAWYSIIDSEWPARKAAFERWLSSENFDAQGRQKVSLSSLNGNVA
;
A
#
# COMPACT_ATOMS: atom_id res chain seq x y z
N MET A 1 -13.46 24.66 11.67
CA MET A 1 -13.31 23.29 12.22
C MET A 1 -14.57 22.53 11.82
N SER A 2 -14.45 21.32 11.26
CA SER A 2 -15.62 20.47 11.02
C SER A 2 -16.18 19.99 12.36
N ASP A 3 -17.50 20.11 12.53
CA ASP A 3 -18.17 19.53 13.68
C ASP A 3 -18.16 17.99 13.54
N LEU A 4 -17.72 17.29 14.59
CA LEU A 4 -17.65 15.84 14.67
C LEU A 4 -18.53 15.29 15.82
N ALA A 5 -19.48 16.09 16.32
CA ALA A 5 -20.34 15.68 17.41
C ALA A 5 -21.10 14.37 17.12
N ASP A 6 -21.54 14.19 15.88
CA ASP A 6 -22.28 13.02 15.42
C ASP A 6 -21.41 11.97 14.72
N TRP A 7 -20.10 12.19 14.64
CA TRP A 7 -19.21 11.25 13.98
C TRP A 7 -19.08 9.95 14.77
N LYS A 8 -19.23 8.82 14.07
CA LYS A 8 -19.10 7.48 14.66
C LYS A 8 -17.81 6.82 14.21
N ALA A 9 -17.09 6.23 15.16
CA ALA A 9 -15.89 5.49 14.86
C ALA A 9 -16.19 4.31 13.91
N PRO A 10 -15.43 4.14 12.82
CA PRO A 10 -15.57 3.00 11.93
C PRO A 10 -15.18 1.69 12.65
N PRO A 11 -15.67 0.53 12.17
CA PRO A 11 -15.22 -0.75 12.69
C PRO A 11 -13.75 -1.01 12.35
N PHE A 12 -13.08 -1.90 13.10
CA PHE A 12 -11.80 -2.45 12.66
C PHE A 12 -12.01 -3.17 11.31
N PRO A 13 -11.13 -2.97 10.29
CA PRO A 13 -11.38 -3.48 8.95
C PRO A 13 -11.49 -5.01 8.91
N PRO A 14 -12.63 -5.58 8.50
CA PRO A 14 -12.76 -7.02 8.29
C PRO A 14 -11.75 -7.54 7.25
N ARG A 15 -11.16 -8.69 7.53
CA ARG A 15 -10.26 -9.36 6.58
C ARG A 15 -11.11 -10.05 5.49
N LYS A 16 -11.32 -9.38 4.37
CA LYS A 16 -12.07 -9.89 3.21
C LYS A 16 -11.29 -9.67 1.92
N VAL A 17 -11.64 -10.40 0.87
CA VAL A 17 -11.09 -10.18 -0.46
C VAL A 17 -11.57 -8.84 -1.00
N LEU A 18 -10.63 -8.06 -1.57
CA LEU A 18 -10.92 -6.82 -2.29
C LEU A 18 -10.64 -7.06 -3.78
N GLU A 19 -11.69 -7.03 -4.58
CA GLU A 19 -11.62 -7.32 -6.01
C GLU A 19 -11.35 -6.05 -6.81
N GLY A 20 -10.32 -6.08 -7.65
CA GLY A 20 -10.02 -5.08 -8.67
C GLY A 20 -10.10 -5.66 -10.06
N HIS A 21 -9.75 -4.86 -11.06
CA HIS A 21 -9.70 -5.27 -12.45
C HIS A 21 -8.36 -5.99 -12.79
N TYR A 22 -7.24 -5.45 -12.29
CA TYR A 22 -5.88 -5.93 -12.57
C TYR A 22 -5.30 -6.77 -11.44
N CYS A 23 -5.78 -6.57 -10.22
CA CYS A 23 -5.38 -7.38 -9.07
C CYS A 23 -6.59 -7.72 -8.20
N ARG A 24 -6.38 -8.62 -7.25
CA ARG A 24 -7.20 -8.72 -6.07
C ARG A 24 -6.30 -8.76 -4.84
N LEU A 25 -6.78 -8.21 -3.75
CA LEU A 25 -6.15 -8.31 -2.46
C LEU A 25 -6.83 -9.42 -1.67
N GLU A 26 -6.11 -10.47 -1.36
CA GLU A 26 -6.62 -11.55 -0.52
C GLU A 26 -6.04 -11.41 0.90
N PRO A 27 -6.85 -11.64 1.95
CA PRO A 27 -6.27 -11.79 3.28
C PRO A 27 -5.09 -12.75 3.21
N LEU A 28 -3.94 -12.33 3.74
CA LEU A 28 -2.71 -13.12 3.63
C LEU A 28 -2.87 -14.46 4.34
N ASP A 29 -2.61 -15.53 3.61
CA ASP A 29 -2.57 -16.90 4.07
C ASP A 29 -1.24 -17.51 3.63
N VAL A 30 -0.42 -17.94 4.59
CA VAL A 30 0.93 -18.44 4.31
C VAL A 30 0.89 -19.73 3.50
N ALA A 31 -0.04 -20.64 3.82
CA ALA A 31 -0.17 -21.90 3.10
C ALA A 31 -0.55 -21.71 1.64
N LYS A 32 -1.39 -20.69 1.37
CA LYS A 32 -1.85 -20.36 0.01
C LYS A 32 -0.84 -19.53 -0.78
N HIS A 33 -0.25 -18.50 -0.15
CA HIS A 33 0.48 -17.44 -0.87
C HIS A 33 1.99 -17.50 -0.66
N GLY A 34 2.46 -18.14 0.41
CA GLY A 34 3.85 -18.06 0.87
C GLY A 34 4.86 -18.50 -0.20
N ALA A 35 4.59 -19.64 -0.85
CA ALA A 35 5.48 -20.18 -1.88
C ALA A 35 5.61 -19.26 -3.10
N GLU A 36 4.48 -18.71 -3.58
CA GLU A 36 4.46 -17.82 -4.74
C GLU A 36 5.14 -16.50 -4.44
N ILE A 37 4.85 -15.91 -3.27
CA ILE A 37 5.49 -14.67 -2.82
C ILE A 37 7.00 -14.88 -2.69
N ALA A 38 7.45 -15.93 -1.98
CA ALA A 38 8.88 -16.21 -1.82
C ALA A 38 9.58 -16.37 -3.19
N ALA A 39 8.97 -17.09 -4.14
CA ALA A 39 9.51 -17.24 -5.48
C ALA A 39 9.58 -15.91 -6.24
N ALA A 40 8.57 -15.04 -6.11
CA ALA A 40 8.56 -13.74 -6.77
C ALA A 40 9.65 -12.78 -6.26
N PHE A 41 10.17 -13.00 -5.05
CA PHE A 41 11.25 -12.20 -4.45
C PHE A 41 12.64 -12.84 -4.56
N ALA A 42 12.79 -13.96 -5.25
CA ALA A 42 14.09 -14.58 -5.45
C ALA A 42 15.08 -13.56 -6.09
N GLY A 43 16.22 -13.32 -5.41
CA GLY A 43 17.21 -12.35 -5.87
C GLY A 43 16.84 -10.87 -5.68
N ALA A 44 15.72 -10.54 -5.08
CA ALA A 44 15.21 -9.16 -4.93
C ALA A 44 15.61 -8.51 -3.58
N GLY A 45 16.80 -8.77 -3.08
CA GLY A 45 17.27 -8.28 -1.77
C GLY A 45 17.17 -6.75 -1.58
N SER A 46 17.31 -5.97 -2.64
CA SER A 46 17.24 -4.51 -2.61
C SER A 46 15.86 -3.96 -2.19
N VAL A 47 14.79 -4.74 -2.38
CA VAL A 47 13.43 -4.35 -1.95
C VAL A 47 13.36 -4.14 -0.42
N TRP A 48 14.22 -4.82 0.33
CA TRP A 48 14.24 -4.81 1.79
C TRP A 48 15.08 -3.67 2.40
N THR A 49 15.75 -2.88 1.57
CA THR A 49 16.67 -1.83 2.05
C THR A 49 16.05 -0.91 3.09
N TYR A 50 14.83 -0.44 2.86
CA TYR A 50 14.14 0.51 3.73
C TYR A 50 13.04 -0.11 4.61
N LEU A 51 12.82 -1.42 4.49
CA LEU A 51 11.88 -2.13 5.35
C LEU A 51 12.53 -2.42 6.71
N PRO A 52 11.75 -2.51 7.82
CA PRO A 52 12.28 -2.80 9.14
C PRO A 52 12.83 -4.22 9.26
N ALA A 53 12.35 -5.16 8.45
CA ALA A 53 12.86 -6.53 8.39
C ALA A 53 14.06 -6.65 7.44
N TYR A 54 14.95 -7.59 7.72
CA TYR A 54 15.97 -8.01 6.76
C TYR A 54 15.36 -8.86 5.64
N ALA A 55 16.05 -8.92 4.49
CA ALA A 55 15.66 -9.83 3.42
C ALA A 55 15.69 -11.27 3.92
N PRO A 56 14.59 -12.04 3.80
CA PRO A 56 14.64 -13.48 4.10
C PRO A 56 15.64 -14.19 3.19
N LYS A 57 16.41 -15.12 3.74
CA LYS A 57 17.46 -15.85 3.01
C LYS A 57 16.88 -16.92 2.11
N ASP A 58 15.76 -17.50 2.53
CA ASP A 58 15.10 -18.58 1.83
C ASP A 58 13.57 -18.53 2.01
N ARG A 59 12.89 -19.49 1.41
CA ARG A 59 11.44 -19.62 1.50
C ARG A 59 10.96 -19.80 2.94
N ALA A 60 11.63 -20.58 3.74
CA ALA A 60 11.21 -20.89 5.12
C ALA A 60 11.25 -19.63 6.00
N GLU A 61 12.33 -18.84 5.90
CA GLU A 61 12.43 -17.55 6.59
C GLU A 61 11.33 -16.57 6.10
N TYR A 62 11.02 -16.60 4.79
CA TYR A 62 9.96 -15.74 4.25
C TYR A 62 8.59 -16.15 4.80
N GLU A 63 8.25 -17.43 4.75
CA GLU A 63 6.98 -17.95 5.28
C GLU A 63 6.86 -17.70 6.80
N ALA A 64 7.94 -17.82 7.57
CA ALA A 64 7.96 -17.49 8.99
C ALA A 64 7.70 -15.98 9.23
N LEU A 65 8.27 -15.10 8.41
CA LEU A 65 8.00 -13.67 8.45
C LEU A 65 6.51 -13.40 8.18
N LEU A 66 5.94 -13.96 7.11
CA LEU A 66 4.53 -13.81 6.76
C LEU A 66 3.61 -14.35 7.86
N ASP A 67 3.95 -15.50 8.47
CA ASP A 67 3.18 -16.11 9.55
C ASP A 67 3.12 -15.20 10.79
N SER A 68 4.23 -14.56 11.14
CA SER A 68 4.26 -13.58 12.24
C SER A 68 3.29 -12.41 12.00
N MET A 69 3.13 -12.00 10.75
CA MET A 69 2.23 -10.92 10.32
C MET A 69 0.76 -11.34 10.38
N VAL A 70 0.45 -12.56 9.90
CA VAL A 70 -0.92 -13.08 9.93
C VAL A 70 -1.44 -13.23 11.35
N LYS A 71 -0.57 -13.58 12.30
CA LYS A 71 -0.88 -13.73 13.73
C LYS A 71 -1.12 -12.38 14.44
N ASN A 72 -0.61 -11.30 13.90
CA ASN A 72 -0.83 -9.97 14.47
C ASN A 72 -2.28 -9.53 14.23
N LYS A 73 -3.01 -9.25 15.31
CA LYS A 73 -4.42 -8.85 15.26
C LYS A 73 -4.62 -7.36 15.02
N ASP A 74 -3.56 -6.55 15.19
CA ASP A 74 -3.62 -5.10 15.05
C ASP A 74 -3.41 -4.63 13.60
N ILE A 75 -3.19 -5.58 12.68
CA ILE A 75 -2.99 -5.31 11.26
C ILE A 75 -3.88 -6.19 10.38
N CYS A 76 -4.12 -5.73 9.14
CA CYS A 76 -4.75 -6.54 8.10
C CYS A 76 -3.76 -6.73 6.95
N PRO A 77 -2.97 -7.83 6.95
CA PRO A 77 -2.06 -8.12 5.85
C PRO A 77 -2.82 -8.72 4.66
N PHE A 78 -2.49 -8.25 3.46
CA PHE A 78 -3.03 -8.72 2.19
C PHE A 78 -1.94 -9.24 1.27
N ALA A 79 -2.16 -10.37 0.63
CA ALA A 79 -1.43 -10.78 -0.56
C ALA A 79 -1.96 -10.02 -1.79
N VAL A 80 -1.07 -9.58 -2.66
CA VAL A 80 -1.41 -8.96 -3.93
C VAL A 80 -1.33 -10.00 -5.04
N ILE A 81 -2.49 -10.40 -5.54
CA ILE A 81 -2.63 -11.37 -6.62
C ILE A 81 -2.72 -10.61 -7.95
N ASP A 82 -1.76 -10.79 -8.81
CA ASP A 82 -1.78 -10.23 -10.16
C ASP A 82 -2.73 -11.07 -11.04
N LYS A 83 -3.78 -10.45 -11.57
CA LYS A 83 -4.76 -11.16 -12.41
C LYS A 83 -4.23 -11.56 -13.79
N ALA A 84 -3.09 -11.06 -14.20
CA ALA A 84 -2.48 -11.45 -15.49
C ALA A 84 -2.07 -12.92 -15.52
N ASP A 85 -1.62 -13.48 -14.38
CA ASP A 85 -1.22 -14.87 -14.25
C ASP A 85 -1.78 -15.57 -13.00
N ASN A 86 -2.62 -14.86 -12.25
CA ASN A 86 -3.29 -15.33 -11.04
C ASN A 86 -2.31 -15.74 -9.92
N LYS A 87 -1.15 -15.08 -9.81
CA LYS A 87 -0.10 -15.37 -8.83
C LYS A 87 0.06 -14.26 -7.80
N ALA A 88 0.38 -14.66 -6.56
CA ALA A 88 0.76 -13.74 -5.49
C ALA A 88 2.17 -13.20 -5.74
N LYS A 89 2.30 -11.90 -6.00
CA LYS A 89 3.57 -11.23 -6.34
C LYS A 89 4.03 -10.18 -5.33
N GLY A 90 3.33 -10.05 -4.22
CA GLY A 90 3.67 -9.09 -3.19
C GLY A 90 2.65 -9.09 -2.08
N HIS A 91 2.87 -8.23 -1.12
CA HIS A 91 1.94 -8.00 -0.02
C HIS A 91 1.99 -6.54 0.45
N LEU A 92 0.94 -6.14 1.13
CA LEU A 92 0.82 -4.86 1.81
C LEU A 92 -0.07 -5.03 3.04
N TRP A 93 -0.01 -4.07 3.96
CA TRP A 93 -0.80 -4.15 5.18
C TRP A 93 -1.64 -2.89 5.38
N LEU A 94 -2.84 -3.05 5.92
CA LEU A 94 -3.46 -1.99 6.68
C LEU A 94 -2.92 -2.11 8.11
N MET A 95 -2.32 -1.05 8.59
CA MET A 95 -1.67 -0.98 9.89
C MET A 95 -1.94 0.37 10.55
N GLU A 96 -1.44 0.56 11.78
CA GLU A 96 -1.73 1.79 12.54
C GLU A 96 -3.22 2.13 12.52
N ILE A 97 -4.04 1.09 12.62
CA ILE A 97 -5.49 1.21 12.55
C ILE A 97 -6.00 1.77 13.87
N ARG A 98 -6.57 2.97 13.83
CA ARG A 98 -7.06 3.72 14.99
C ARG A 98 -8.52 4.12 14.77
N PRO A 99 -9.49 3.20 14.97
CA PRO A 99 -10.91 3.46 14.71
C PRO A 99 -11.44 4.68 15.48
N ALA A 100 -11.04 4.87 16.74
CA ALA A 100 -11.46 6.01 17.56
C ALA A 100 -11.08 7.38 16.95
N HIS A 101 -10.15 7.42 16.02
CA HIS A 101 -9.72 8.62 15.29
C HIS A 101 -10.03 8.57 13.80
N GLY A 102 -10.57 7.45 13.32
CA GLY A 102 -10.84 7.21 11.90
C GLY A 102 -9.56 7.20 11.04
N VAL A 103 -8.47 6.62 11.53
CA VAL A 103 -7.16 6.64 10.88
C VAL A 103 -6.71 5.23 10.55
N PHE A 104 -6.14 5.03 9.37
CA PHE A 104 -5.44 3.81 8.96
C PHE A 104 -4.27 4.14 8.04
N GLU A 105 -3.27 3.27 8.02
CA GLU A 105 -2.09 3.38 7.17
C GLU A 105 -2.03 2.21 6.20
N VAL A 106 -1.60 2.45 4.96
CA VAL A 106 -1.05 1.38 4.13
C VAL A 106 0.46 1.35 4.31
N GLY A 107 0.96 0.25 4.85
CA GLY A 107 2.39 0.11 5.14
C GLY A 107 2.92 -1.27 4.79
N PHE A 108 4.20 -1.45 5.06
CA PHE A 108 4.94 -2.67 4.73
C PHE A 108 4.68 -3.15 3.30
N ILE A 109 4.57 -2.19 2.37
CA ILE A 109 4.32 -2.46 0.95
C ILE A 109 5.55 -3.12 0.37
N THR A 110 5.42 -4.39 0.04
CA THR A 110 6.51 -5.22 -0.45
C THR A 110 6.08 -5.81 -1.79
N TYR A 111 6.51 -5.17 -2.86
CA TYR A 111 6.21 -5.56 -4.24
C TYR A 111 7.44 -6.16 -4.89
N SER A 112 7.30 -7.38 -5.42
CA SER A 112 8.36 -8.02 -6.19
C SER A 112 8.68 -7.23 -7.46
N PRO A 113 9.89 -7.37 -8.05
CA PRO A 113 10.24 -6.67 -9.28
C PRO A 113 9.21 -6.82 -10.42
N PRO A 114 8.61 -8.01 -10.66
CA PRO A 114 7.55 -8.16 -11.67
C PRO A 114 6.26 -7.38 -11.36
N LEU A 115 5.94 -7.13 -10.09
CA LEU A 115 4.75 -6.39 -9.70
C LEU A 115 4.96 -4.86 -9.73
N GLN A 116 6.19 -4.40 -9.49
CA GLN A 116 6.50 -2.97 -9.44
C GLN A 116 6.16 -2.26 -10.74
N ARG A 117 5.62 -1.03 -10.63
CA ARG A 117 5.26 -0.15 -11.76
C ARG A 117 4.15 -0.70 -12.68
N THR A 118 3.42 -1.72 -12.25
CA THR A 118 2.28 -2.27 -12.99
C THR A 118 0.96 -1.58 -12.62
N ARG A 119 -0.09 -1.84 -13.43
CA ARG A 119 -1.46 -1.44 -13.10
C ARG A 119 -1.93 -2.14 -11.83
N ALA A 120 -1.62 -3.42 -11.68
CA ALA A 120 -1.94 -4.20 -10.49
C ALA A 120 -1.38 -3.58 -9.19
N ALA A 121 -0.10 -3.15 -9.20
CA ALA A 121 0.52 -2.47 -8.07
C ALA A 121 -0.18 -1.14 -7.71
N THR A 122 -0.63 -0.38 -8.71
CA THR A 122 -1.35 0.88 -8.51
C THR A 122 -2.77 0.62 -8.01
N GLU A 123 -3.46 -0.36 -8.58
CA GLU A 123 -4.81 -0.73 -8.17
C GLU A 123 -4.85 -1.28 -6.73
N ALA A 124 -3.81 -1.98 -6.29
CA ALA A 124 -3.70 -2.44 -4.91
C ALA A 124 -3.79 -1.28 -3.90
N ILE A 125 -3.15 -0.14 -4.18
CA ILE A 125 -3.26 1.05 -3.34
C ILE A 125 -4.65 1.69 -3.43
N TYR A 126 -5.22 1.76 -4.63
CA TYR A 126 -6.60 2.22 -4.83
C TYR A 126 -7.59 1.40 -4.00
N LEU A 127 -7.51 0.07 -4.07
CA LEU A 127 -8.41 -0.82 -3.34
C LEU A 127 -8.31 -0.65 -1.82
N THR A 128 -7.11 -0.42 -1.28
CA THR A 128 -6.95 -0.17 0.16
C THR A 128 -7.55 1.16 0.59
N GLY A 129 -7.38 2.22 -0.20
CA GLY A 129 -8.00 3.52 0.05
C GLY A 129 -9.53 3.45 -0.03
N ASP A 130 -10.06 2.86 -1.11
CA ASP A 130 -11.50 2.72 -1.31
C ASP A 130 -12.15 1.89 -0.20
N TYR A 131 -11.45 0.84 0.24
CA TYR A 131 -11.91 0.01 1.35
C TYR A 131 -11.95 0.78 2.68
N GLY A 132 -10.87 1.49 3.04
CA GLY A 132 -10.81 2.22 4.30
C GLY A 132 -11.83 3.38 4.35
N PHE A 133 -11.89 4.21 3.34
CA PHE A 133 -12.87 5.30 3.27
C PHE A 133 -14.31 4.77 3.20
N GLY A 134 -14.54 3.65 2.49
CA GLY A 134 -15.85 2.98 2.44
C GLY A 134 -16.33 2.43 3.79
N LEU A 135 -15.42 2.17 4.75
CA LEU A 135 -15.76 1.81 6.13
C LEU A 135 -16.03 3.03 7.03
N GLY A 136 -15.81 4.27 6.54
CA GLY A 136 -16.00 5.49 7.30
C GLY A 136 -14.72 6.03 7.95
N TYR A 137 -13.55 5.49 7.60
CA TYR A 137 -12.29 6.12 8.00
C TYR A 137 -12.16 7.48 7.32
N ARG A 138 -11.49 8.42 8.00
CA ARG A 138 -11.37 9.81 7.54
C ARG A 138 -9.96 10.21 7.15
N ARG A 139 -8.95 9.33 7.41
CA ARG A 139 -7.55 9.61 7.13
C ARG A 139 -6.80 8.34 6.75
N PHE A 140 -6.18 8.37 5.58
CA PHE A 140 -5.34 7.33 5.01
C PHE A 140 -3.88 7.78 5.03
N GLU A 141 -3.04 7.08 5.78
CA GLU A 141 -1.62 7.44 5.99
C GLU A 141 -0.67 6.62 5.11
N TRP A 142 0.45 7.26 4.78
CA TRP A 142 1.63 6.65 4.17
C TRP A 142 2.87 7.19 4.87
N LYS A 143 3.77 6.30 5.30
CA LYS A 143 5.03 6.65 5.94
C LYS A 143 6.19 5.94 5.26
N CYS A 144 7.31 6.62 5.12
CA CYS A 144 8.52 5.99 4.62
C CYS A 144 9.78 6.59 5.23
N ASN A 145 10.89 5.83 5.16
CA ASN A 145 12.20 6.39 5.44
C ASN A 145 12.44 7.58 4.50
N ASN A 146 12.90 8.71 5.04
CA ASN A 146 13.13 9.92 4.26
C ASN A 146 14.17 9.74 3.13
N ARG A 147 15.05 8.74 3.24
CA ARG A 147 16.01 8.36 2.19
C ARG A 147 15.37 7.51 1.07
N ASN A 148 14.14 7.03 1.27
CA ASN A 148 13.44 6.18 0.28
C ASN A 148 12.75 7.03 -0.79
N GLU A 149 13.53 7.59 -1.71
CA GLU A 149 13.02 8.42 -2.80
C GLU A 149 11.96 7.74 -3.68
N PRO A 150 12.09 6.43 -4.02
CA PRO A 150 11.03 5.72 -4.73
C PRO A 150 9.68 5.74 -4.00
N SER A 151 9.68 5.53 -2.67
CA SER A 151 8.45 5.54 -1.87
C SER A 151 7.84 6.94 -1.76
N LYS A 152 8.66 7.97 -1.59
CA LYS A 152 8.21 9.37 -1.57
C LYS A 152 7.52 9.75 -2.89
N ARG A 153 8.16 9.42 -4.03
CA ARG A 153 7.55 9.65 -5.35
C ARG A 153 6.26 8.85 -5.56
N ALA A 154 6.20 7.61 -5.04
CA ALA A 154 4.99 6.80 -5.12
C ALA A 154 3.83 7.43 -4.34
N ALA A 155 4.07 7.87 -3.10
CA ALA A 155 3.05 8.55 -2.29
C ALA A 155 2.48 9.79 -3.02
N LEU A 156 3.35 10.67 -3.50
CA LEU A 156 2.94 11.86 -4.25
C LEU A 156 2.18 11.49 -5.54
N ARG A 157 2.66 10.48 -6.28
CA ARG A 157 1.97 9.99 -7.48
C ARG A 157 0.56 9.48 -7.19
N TYR A 158 0.35 8.82 -6.06
CA TYR A 158 -0.96 8.33 -5.62
C TYR A 158 -1.86 9.45 -5.07
N GLY A 159 -1.36 10.67 -4.95
CA GLY A 159 -2.11 11.83 -4.51
C GLY A 159 -2.07 12.09 -3.01
N PHE A 160 -1.22 11.37 -2.28
CA PHE A 160 -0.94 11.72 -0.88
C PHE A 160 -0.23 13.06 -0.80
N LYS A 161 -0.56 13.86 0.21
CA LYS A 161 0.10 15.12 0.53
C LYS A 161 1.18 14.90 1.58
N HIS A 162 2.35 15.51 1.37
CA HIS A 162 3.40 15.55 2.39
C HIS A 162 2.98 16.44 3.55
N GLU A 163 3.13 15.94 4.77
CA GLU A 163 2.75 16.66 5.99
C GLU A 163 3.94 17.05 6.87
N GLY A 164 5.05 16.34 6.74
CA GLY A 164 6.23 16.70 7.51
C GLY A 164 7.28 15.59 7.60
N LEU A 165 8.36 15.93 8.29
CA LEU A 165 9.48 15.05 8.56
C LEU A 165 9.68 14.89 10.07
N PHE A 166 9.61 13.65 10.55
CA PHE A 166 9.98 13.30 11.91
C PHE A 166 11.45 12.93 11.95
N ARG A 167 12.29 13.83 12.48
CA ARG A 167 13.73 13.59 12.60
C ARG A 167 14.04 12.63 13.74
N GLN A 168 15.00 11.73 13.55
CA GLN A 168 15.41 10.72 14.55
C GLN A 168 14.21 9.91 15.10
N HIS A 169 13.25 9.59 14.21
CA HIS A 169 11.99 9.00 14.63
C HIS A 169 12.14 7.55 15.08
N GLN A 170 13.02 6.81 14.45
CA GLN A 170 13.22 5.37 14.75
C GLN A 170 14.69 4.98 14.59
N VAL A 171 15.07 3.88 15.26
CA VAL A 171 16.28 3.14 14.95
C VAL A 171 15.87 1.87 14.20
N VAL A 172 16.33 1.71 12.97
CA VAL A 172 16.01 0.57 12.11
C VAL A 172 17.30 -0.08 11.62
N LYS A 173 17.50 -1.35 11.90
CA LYS A 173 18.72 -2.10 11.54
C LYS A 173 20.01 -1.43 12.05
N GLY A 174 19.96 -0.80 13.22
CA GLY A 174 21.09 -0.09 13.82
C GLY A 174 21.33 1.31 13.25
N GLU A 175 20.52 1.78 12.31
CA GLU A 175 20.66 3.09 11.70
C GLU A 175 19.53 4.05 12.10
N ASN A 176 19.84 5.35 12.09
CA ASN A 176 18.82 6.39 12.25
C ASN A 176 17.85 6.39 11.07
N ARG A 177 16.56 6.44 11.39
CA ARG A 177 15.50 6.64 10.42
C ARG A 177 14.73 7.92 10.72
N ASP A 178 14.89 8.91 9.88
CA ASP A 178 13.95 10.02 9.75
C ASP A 178 12.76 9.54 8.92
N THR A 179 11.53 9.89 9.33
CA THR A 179 10.31 9.41 8.66
C THR A 179 9.57 10.57 8.01
N ALA A 180 9.39 10.47 6.70
CA ALA A 180 8.51 11.35 5.96
C ALA A 180 7.05 10.86 6.05
N TRP A 181 6.12 11.78 6.36
CA TRP A 181 4.71 11.54 6.57
C TRP A 181 3.86 12.10 5.44
N TYR A 182 2.89 11.32 5.01
CA TYR A 182 1.96 11.68 3.95
C TYR A 182 0.55 11.20 4.33
N SER A 183 -0.47 11.89 3.82
CA SER A 183 -1.87 11.47 3.97
C SER A 183 -2.75 11.86 2.80
N ILE A 184 -3.89 11.17 2.72
CA ILE A 184 -5.09 11.58 2.01
C ILE A 184 -6.20 11.62 3.07
N ILE A 185 -7.01 12.69 3.10
CA ILE A 185 -8.16 12.79 3.99
C ILE A 185 -9.48 12.54 3.24
N ASP A 186 -10.55 12.27 3.97
CA ASP A 186 -11.86 11.92 3.44
C ASP A 186 -12.42 12.95 2.44
N SER A 187 -12.24 14.24 2.74
CA SER A 187 -12.67 15.31 1.83
C SER A 187 -11.88 15.36 0.51
N GLU A 188 -10.70 14.76 0.46
CA GLU A 188 -9.86 14.68 -0.75
C GLU A 188 -10.10 13.38 -1.53
N TRP A 189 -10.58 12.34 -0.84
CA TRP A 189 -10.71 11.01 -1.43
C TRP A 189 -11.57 10.97 -2.70
N PRO A 190 -12.72 11.63 -2.81
CA PRO A 190 -13.52 11.59 -4.04
C PRO A 190 -12.75 12.01 -5.30
N ALA A 191 -11.93 13.06 -5.20
CA ALA A 191 -11.09 13.50 -6.30
C ALA A 191 -9.95 12.50 -6.61
N ARG A 192 -9.34 11.92 -5.57
CA ARG A 192 -8.28 10.89 -5.73
C ARG A 192 -8.85 9.61 -6.31
N LYS A 193 -10.03 9.19 -5.85
CA LYS A 193 -10.75 8.03 -6.38
C LYS A 193 -11.00 8.20 -7.88
N ALA A 194 -11.57 9.31 -8.30
CA ALA A 194 -11.81 9.61 -9.72
C ALA A 194 -10.51 9.59 -10.55
N ALA A 195 -9.40 10.12 -10.00
CA ALA A 195 -8.10 10.08 -10.65
C ALA A 195 -7.58 8.64 -10.82
N PHE A 196 -7.70 7.79 -9.79
CA PHE A 196 -7.34 6.37 -9.88
C PHE A 196 -8.20 5.63 -10.91
N GLU A 197 -9.53 5.79 -10.87
CA GLU A 197 -10.45 5.12 -11.79
C GLU A 197 -10.16 5.52 -13.24
N ARG A 198 -9.96 6.82 -13.50
CA ARG A 198 -9.56 7.30 -14.83
C ARG A 198 -8.21 6.73 -15.27
N TRP A 199 -7.23 6.69 -14.37
CA TRP A 199 -5.90 6.15 -14.70
C TRP A 199 -5.96 4.65 -14.97
N LEU A 200 -6.74 3.88 -14.20
CA LEU A 200 -6.89 2.43 -14.33
C LEU A 200 -7.74 2.01 -15.53
N SER A 201 -8.52 2.93 -16.11
CA SER A 201 -9.30 2.64 -17.33
C SER A 201 -8.39 2.13 -18.45
N SER A 202 -8.84 1.07 -19.15
CA SER A 202 -8.13 0.54 -20.32
C SER A 202 -7.92 1.60 -21.41
N GLU A 203 -8.82 2.59 -21.50
CA GLU A 203 -8.75 3.70 -22.46
C GLU A 203 -7.54 4.61 -22.22
N ASN A 204 -6.99 4.64 -21.00
CA ASN A 204 -5.81 5.43 -20.67
C ASN A 204 -4.50 4.82 -21.18
N PHE A 205 -4.55 3.66 -21.82
CA PHE A 205 -3.35 2.97 -22.31
C PHE A 205 -3.42 2.76 -23.81
N ASP A 206 -2.26 2.87 -24.47
CA ASP A 206 -2.12 2.56 -25.89
C ASP A 206 -1.93 1.04 -26.09
N ALA A 207 -1.83 0.64 -27.35
CA ALA A 207 -1.65 -0.77 -27.73
C ALA A 207 -0.33 -1.39 -27.22
N GLN A 208 0.63 -0.56 -26.82
CA GLN A 208 1.90 -0.96 -26.21
C GLN A 208 1.85 -0.92 -24.67
N GLY A 209 0.67 -0.63 -24.09
CA GLY A 209 0.47 -0.55 -22.64
C GLY A 209 1.04 0.72 -21.99
N ARG A 210 1.39 1.77 -22.76
CA ARG A 210 1.90 3.03 -22.23
C ARG A 210 0.72 3.93 -21.85
N GLN A 211 0.80 4.55 -20.65
CA GLN A 211 -0.24 5.48 -20.21
C GLN A 211 -0.29 6.73 -21.10
N LYS A 212 -1.50 7.18 -21.46
CA LYS A 212 -1.74 8.43 -22.18
C LYS A 212 -1.68 9.63 -21.24
N VAL A 213 -2.22 9.50 -20.03
CA VAL A 213 -2.21 10.50 -18.98
C VAL A 213 -1.64 9.89 -17.70
N SER A 214 -0.72 10.57 -17.04
CA SER A 214 -0.12 10.09 -15.80
C SER A 214 -1.07 10.27 -14.61
N LEU A 215 -0.98 9.37 -13.61
CA LEU A 215 -1.75 9.52 -12.37
C LEU A 215 -1.34 10.80 -11.61
N SER A 216 -0.06 11.18 -11.65
CA SER A 216 0.41 12.43 -11.06
C SER A 216 -0.30 13.65 -11.66
N SER A 217 -0.43 13.69 -12.99
CA SER A 217 -1.15 14.77 -13.69
C SER A 217 -2.64 14.78 -13.31
N LEU A 218 -3.28 13.62 -13.21
CA LEU A 218 -4.68 13.51 -12.79
C LEU A 218 -4.91 13.96 -11.35
N ASN A 219 -3.89 13.82 -10.50
CA ASN A 219 -3.92 14.30 -9.11
C ASN A 219 -3.55 15.78 -8.96
N GLY A 220 -3.30 16.51 -10.05
CA GLY A 220 -2.87 17.90 -10.02
C GLY A 220 -1.41 18.10 -9.62
N ASN A 221 -0.62 17.03 -9.51
CA ASN A 221 0.81 17.10 -9.28
C ASN A 221 1.50 17.14 -10.64
N VAL A 222 1.81 18.34 -11.12
CA VAL A 222 2.69 18.52 -12.28
C VAL A 222 4.10 18.14 -11.82
N ALA A 223 4.75 17.22 -12.55
CA ALA A 223 6.12 16.81 -12.28
C ALA A 223 7.11 17.94 -12.54
#